data_912d03a224a3475086e5789d3d0c215a
#
_entry.id   912d03a224a3475086e5789d3d0c215a
#
_cell.length_a   1.000
_cell.length_b   1.000
_cell.length_c   1.000
_cell.angle_alpha   90.00
_cell.angle_beta   90.00
_cell.angle_gamma   90.00
#
_symmetry.space_group_name_H-M   'P 1'
#
loop_
_entity.id
_entity.type
_entity.pdbx_description
1 polymer ?
#
loop_
_entity_poly.entity_id
_entity_poly.type
_entity_poly.pdbx_seq_one_letter_code
_entity_poly.pdbx_strand_id
1 'polypeptide(L)'
;MIILVRQRHDPPAPPERTRQDRVVSMLPNARLRPLMIAFVLSVAAGADTAARDNGQYRDTDPAIKEWIQQLTDKTGQGCCATADGHPAEYEWDVAGEHYRVRIEGEWYDVPPEALVDEPNKLGYATVWYWWDWSIDGKKTHHIRCFLPGPGG
;
A
#
# COMPACT_ATOMS: atom_id res chain seq x y z
N MET A 1 18.89 -20.07 -51.66
CA MET A 1 19.30 -21.24 -50.86
C MET A 1 19.28 -20.78 -49.42
N ILE A 2 18.15 -20.98 -48.72
CA ILE A 2 17.92 -20.50 -47.36
C ILE A 2 18.09 -21.70 -46.44
N ILE A 3 19.11 -21.63 -45.56
CA ILE A 3 19.41 -22.68 -44.60
C ILE A 3 18.58 -22.37 -43.32
N LEU A 4 17.54 -23.19 -43.08
CA LEU A 4 16.78 -23.18 -41.88
C LEU A 4 17.56 -23.93 -40.78
N VAL A 5 18.12 -23.17 -39.83
CA VAL A 5 18.72 -23.70 -38.59
C VAL A 5 17.59 -24.00 -37.62
N ARG A 6 17.32 -25.30 -37.42
CA ARG A 6 16.36 -25.83 -36.48
C ARG A 6 16.97 -25.84 -35.07
N GLN A 7 16.62 -24.87 -34.22
CA GLN A 7 16.98 -24.91 -32.81
C GLN A 7 16.23 -26.05 -32.10
N ARG A 8 16.97 -26.99 -31.55
CA ARG A 8 16.45 -28.02 -30.64
C ARG A 8 16.25 -27.37 -29.28
N HIS A 9 15.01 -27.38 -28.80
CA HIS A 9 14.70 -27.11 -27.40
C HIS A 9 14.97 -28.38 -26.62
N ASP A 10 16.01 -28.36 -25.80
CA ASP A 10 16.22 -29.38 -24.77
C ASP A 10 15.32 -29.06 -23.56
N PRO A 11 14.63 -30.05 -22.99
CA PRO A 11 13.81 -29.84 -21.80
C PRO A 11 14.69 -29.60 -20.57
N PRO A 12 14.21 -28.80 -19.59
CA PRO A 12 14.95 -28.53 -18.37
C PRO A 12 15.09 -29.80 -17.51
N ALA A 13 16.31 -29.96 -16.96
CA ALA A 13 16.66 -31.06 -16.07
C ALA A 13 15.81 -31.04 -14.78
N PRO A 14 15.44 -32.23 -14.23
CA PRO A 14 14.69 -32.32 -12.99
C PRO A 14 15.55 -31.87 -11.79
N PRO A 15 14.91 -31.30 -10.74
CA PRO A 15 15.63 -30.83 -9.56
C PRO A 15 16.24 -32.00 -8.78
N GLU A 16 17.53 -31.87 -8.46
CA GLU A 16 18.25 -32.77 -7.57
C GLU A 16 17.57 -32.81 -6.19
N ARG A 17 17.08 -33.98 -5.82
CA ARG A 17 16.64 -34.26 -4.46
C ARG A 17 17.85 -34.29 -3.54
N THR A 18 18.04 -33.25 -2.76
CA THR A 18 19.00 -33.23 -1.66
C THR A 18 18.59 -34.27 -0.60
N ARG A 19 19.53 -35.16 -0.36
CA ARG A 19 19.52 -36.28 0.56
C ARG A 19 19.57 -35.79 2.00
N GLN A 20 18.41 -35.42 2.57
CA GLN A 20 18.29 -34.96 3.96
C GLN A 20 17.27 -35.77 4.77
N ASP A 21 17.01 -37.01 4.38
CA ASP A 21 16.18 -37.95 5.15
C ASP A 21 17.03 -39.10 5.67
N ARG A 22 17.78 -38.87 6.73
CA ARG A 22 18.27 -39.93 7.61
C ARG A 22 18.93 -39.37 8.89
N VAL A 23 18.15 -38.82 9.77
CA VAL A 23 18.48 -38.84 11.22
C VAL A 23 17.17 -38.79 12.02
N VAL A 24 16.45 -39.90 12.06
CA VAL A 24 15.44 -40.13 13.09
C VAL A 24 15.62 -41.59 13.52
N SER A 25 16.32 -41.80 14.58
CA SER A 25 16.14 -42.91 15.51
C SER A 25 17.28 -42.92 16.52
N MET A 26 17.01 -42.49 17.71
CA MET A 26 17.51 -42.98 18.99
C MET A 26 17.33 -41.93 20.07
N LEU A 27 16.16 -41.94 20.69
CA LEU A 27 16.00 -41.30 22.00
C LEU A 27 15.47 -42.38 22.96
N PRO A 28 16.19 -42.66 24.08
CA PRO A 28 15.75 -43.62 25.06
C PRO A 28 14.63 -43.04 25.92
N ASN A 29 13.75 -43.93 26.34
CA ASN A 29 12.63 -43.73 27.25
C ASN A 29 13.07 -42.97 28.52
N ALA A 30 12.83 -41.68 28.60
CA ALA A 30 12.87 -40.90 29.81
C ALA A 30 11.44 -40.62 30.27
N ARG A 31 11.16 -41.12 31.48
CA ARG A 31 9.86 -41.07 32.15
C ARG A 31 9.30 -39.68 32.18
N LEU A 32 8.09 -39.51 31.65
CA LEU A 32 7.30 -38.30 31.66
C LEU A 32 7.04 -37.84 33.12
N ARG A 33 7.63 -36.71 33.48
CA ARG A 33 7.07 -35.82 34.48
C ARG A 33 6.20 -34.83 33.75
N PRO A 34 4.95 -34.59 34.16
CA PRO A 34 4.11 -33.57 33.53
C PRO A 34 4.64 -32.19 33.97
N LEU A 35 5.48 -31.59 33.11
CA LEU A 35 5.78 -30.16 33.23
C LEU A 35 4.57 -29.44 32.64
N MET A 36 3.82 -28.77 33.50
CA MET A 36 2.79 -27.82 33.10
C MET A 36 3.48 -26.74 32.25
N ILE A 37 3.39 -26.90 30.93
CA ILE A 37 3.76 -25.84 30.01
C ILE A 37 2.62 -24.85 30.06
N ALA A 38 2.81 -23.80 30.85
CA ALA A 38 1.98 -22.61 30.79
C ALA A 38 2.17 -22.01 29.40
N PHE A 39 1.20 -22.26 28.51
CA PHE A 39 1.11 -21.62 27.21
C PHE A 39 0.73 -20.15 27.47
N VAL A 40 1.73 -19.31 27.60
CA VAL A 40 1.53 -17.85 27.60
C VAL A 40 1.06 -17.49 26.20
N LEU A 41 -0.26 -17.32 26.06
CA LEU A 41 -0.83 -16.64 24.88
C LEU A 41 -0.26 -15.22 24.90
N SER A 42 0.82 -15.03 24.16
CA SER A 42 1.25 -13.71 23.75
C SER A 42 0.18 -13.19 22.76
N VAL A 43 -0.78 -12.45 23.29
CA VAL A 43 -1.62 -11.58 22.49
C VAL A 43 -0.65 -10.57 21.89
N ALA A 44 -0.23 -10.82 20.63
CA ALA A 44 0.40 -9.81 19.83
C ALA A 44 -0.67 -8.72 19.66
N ALA A 45 -0.64 -7.71 20.51
CA ALA A 45 -1.32 -6.47 20.27
C ALA A 45 -0.77 -5.98 18.94
N GLY A 46 -1.57 -6.13 17.88
CA GLY A 46 -1.30 -5.51 16.60
C GLY A 46 -1.11 -4.03 16.91
N ALA A 47 0.11 -3.55 16.80
CA ALA A 47 0.34 -2.13 16.77
C ALA A 47 -0.33 -1.67 15.48
N ASP A 48 -1.57 -1.18 15.58
CA ASP A 48 -2.16 -0.35 14.56
C ASP A 48 -1.14 0.77 14.32
N THR A 49 -0.47 0.71 13.18
CA THR A 49 0.31 1.82 12.66
C THR A 49 -0.68 2.87 12.18
N ALA A 50 -1.50 3.38 13.11
CA ALA A 50 -2.26 4.58 12.87
C ALA A 50 -1.26 5.67 12.51
N ALA A 51 -1.43 6.25 11.33
CA ALA A 51 -0.67 7.42 10.92
C ALA A 51 -0.63 8.39 12.10
N ARG A 52 0.58 8.83 12.46
CA ARG A 52 0.77 9.65 13.66
C ARG A 52 0.11 11.00 13.41
N ASP A 53 -1.12 11.14 13.88
CA ASP A 53 -1.76 12.45 14.04
C ASP A 53 -0.92 13.22 15.09
N ASN A 54 -0.08 14.14 14.62
CA ASN A 54 0.70 15.03 15.48
C ASN A 54 -0.18 16.08 16.20
N GLY A 55 -1.49 15.90 16.19
CA GLY A 55 -2.47 16.82 16.75
C GLY A 55 -2.86 17.96 15.80
N GLN A 56 -2.36 17.96 14.58
CA GLN A 56 -2.69 18.99 13.57
C GLN A 56 -4.18 18.98 13.19
N TYR A 57 -4.87 17.85 13.37
CA TYR A 57 -6.30 17.70 13.09
C TYR A 57 -7.15 17.63 14.38
N ARG A 58 -6.57 17.99 15.54
CA ARG A 58 -7.29 17.93 16.83
C ARG A 58 -8.59 18.72 16.79
N ASP A 59 -8.55 19.89 16.17
CA ASP A 59 -9.68 20.83 16.11
C ASP A 59 -10.60 20.60 14.90
N THR A 60 -10.35 19.58 14.09
CA THR A 60 -11.25 19.20 12.99
C THR A 60 -12.53 18.61 13.54
N ASP A 61 -13.66 19.06 13.00
CA ASP A 61 -14.99 18.54 13.36
C ASP A 61 -15.01 17.01 13.30
N PRO A 62 -15.48 16.32 14.36
CA PRO A 62 -15.57 14.86 14.38
C PRO A 62 -16.36 14.27 13.20
N ALA A 63 -17.43 14.96 12.75
CA ALA A 63 -18.21 14.51 11.58
C ALA A 63 -17.41 14.59 10.27
N ILE A 64 -16.52 15.56 10.15
CA ILE A 64 -15.59 15.64 9.01
C ILE A 64 -14.57 14.52 9.07
N LYS A 65 -14.00 14.23 10.25
CA LYS A 65 -13.07 13.11 10.43
C LYS A 65 -13.70 11.78 10.05
N GLU A 66 -14.92 11.51 10.53
CA GLU A 66 -15.67 10.31 10.21
C GLU A 66 -15.95 10.20 8.71
N TRP A 67 -16.37 11.31 8.08
CA TRP A 67 -16.60 11.35 6.64
C TRP A 67 -15.31 11.04 5.84
N ILE A 68 -14.16 11.63 6.21
CA ILE A 68 -12.89 11.34 5.53
C ILE A 68 -12.52 9.85 5.61
N GLN A 69 -12.76 9.21 6.76
CA GLN A 69 -12.49 7.78 6.94
C GLN A 69 -13.35 6.87 6.05
N GLN A 70 -14.47 7.38 5.55
CA GLN A 70 -15.36 6.66 4.65
C GLN A 70 -15.06 6.92 3.17
N LEU A 71 -14.21 7.90 2.86
CA LEU A 71 -13.85 8.20 1.48
C LEU A 71 -13.16 7.02 0.80
N THR A 72 -13.59 6.75 -0.41
CA THR A 72 -12.99 5.74 -1.28
C THR A 72 -12.65 6.33 -2.64
N ASP A 73 -11.65 5.74 -3.28
CA ASP A 73 -11.39 5.96 -4.69
C ASP A 73 -12.45 5.26 -5.56
N LYS A 74 -12.38 5.41 -6.88
CA LYS A 74 -13.31 4.78 -7.83
C LYS A 74 -13.28 3.25 -7.83
N THR A 75 -12.25 2.65 -7.26
CA THR A 75 -12.14 1.19 -7.10
C THR A 75 -12.78 0.67 -5.81
N GLY A 76 -13.26 1.57 -4.95
CA GLY A 76 -13.80 1.26 -3.63
C GLY A 76 -12.72 1.10 -2.55
N GLN A 77 -11.48 1.47 -2.85
CA GLN A 77 -10.37 1.39 -1.91
C GLN A 77 -10.34 2.65 -1.03
N GLY A 78 -10.24 2.48 0.29
CA GLY A 78 -10.24 3.59 1.25
C GLY A 78 -9.06 4.56 1.06
N CYS A 79 -9.32 5.85 1.26
CA CYS A 79 -8.34 6.93 1.09
C CYS A 79 -7.38 7.14 2.27
N CYS A 80 -7.41 6.28 3.29
CA CYS A 80 -6.66 6.44 4.53
C CYS A 80 -7.23 7.47 5.53
N ALA A 81 -6.47 7.76 6.60
CA ALA A 81 -6.95 8.63 7.67
C ALA A 81 -6.84 10.12 7.31
N THR A 82 -7.50 10.95 8.10
CA THR A 82 -7.43 12.42 7.98
C THR A 82 -5.99 12.92 8.04
N ALA A 83 -5.15 12.29 8.85
CA ALA A 83 -3.75 12.69 9.06
C ALA A 83 -2.86 12.49 7.82
N ASP A 84 -3.29 11.65 6.87
CA ASP A 84 -2.53 11.33 5.66
C ASP A 84 -2.97 12.18 4.45
N GLY A 85 -4.04 12.97 4.59
CA GLY A 85 -4.52 13.88 3.55
C GLY A 85 -3.74 15.19 3.56
N HIS A 86 -3.24 15.60 2.40
CA HIS A 86 -2.50 16.84 2.22
C HIS A 86 -3.28 17.82 1.35
N PRO A 87 -3.45 19.10 1.78
CA PRO A 87 -3.93 20.13 0.88
C PRO A 87 -3.04 20.22 -0.36
N ALA A 88 -3.62 20.32 -1.55
CA ALA A 88 -2.89 20.28 -2.79
C ALA A 88 -3.26 21.42 -3.73
N GLU A 89 -2.26 21.98 -4.42
CA GLU A 89 -2.48 22.72 -5.65
C GLU A 89 -2.83 21.72 -6.74
N TYR A 90 -3.79 22.06 -7.58
CA TYR A 90 -4.21 21.18 -8.67
C TYR A 90 -4.59 21.99 -9.91
N GLU A 91 -4.56 21.33 -11.05
CA GLU A 91 -5.03 21.84 -12.31
C GLU A 91 -5.73 20.75 -13.11
N TRP A 92 -6.58 21.16 -14.05
CA TRP A 92 -7.14 20.25 -15.05
C TRP A 92 -6.30 20.36 -16.32
N ASP A 93 -5.65 19.26 -16.71
CA ASP A 93 -4.97 19.18 -18.00
C ASP A 93 -5.98 18.88 -19.11
N VAL A 94 -6.28 19.91 -19.92
CA VAL A 94 -7.23 19.81 -21.03
C VAL A 94 -6.73 18.86 -22.12
N ALA A 95 -5.43 18.79 -22.34
CA ALA A 95 -4.86 17.94 -23.40
C ALA A 95 -4.88 16.45 -23.02
N GLY A 96 -4.67 16.15 -21.74
CA GLY A 96 -4.68 14.80 -21.20
C GLY A 96 -6.03 14.37 -20.62
N GLU A 97 -7.00 15.30 -20.50
CA GLU A 97 -8.31 15.04 -19.90
C GLU A 97 -8.23 14.43 -18.49
N HIS A 98 -7.29 14.91 -17.68
CA HIS A 98 -7.10 14.42 -16.32
C HIS A 98 -6.69 15.55 -15.35
N TYR A 99 -6.79 15.31 -14.04
CA TYR A 99 -6.25 16.20 -13.02
C TYR A 99 -4.75 16.00 -12.85
N ARG A 100 -4.07 17.10 -12.52
CA ARG A 100 -2.69 17.09 -12.04
C ARG A 100 -2.62 17.73 -10.67
N VAL A 101 -1.80 17.20 -9.80
CA VAL A 101 -1.58 17.72 -8.45
C VAL A 101 -0.11 17.99 -8.20
N ARG A 102 0.15 18.98 -7.37
CA ARG A 102 1.51 19.34 -6.99
C ARG A 102 1.87 18.69 -5.65
N ILE A 103 2.88 17.82 -5.66
CA ILE A 103 3.39 17.12 -4.47
C ILE A 103 4.86 17.47 -4.33
N GLU A 104 5.26 18.02 -3.18
CA GLU A 104 6.66 18.42 -2.90
C GLU A 104 7.29 19.30 -3.98
N GLY A 105 6.48 20.12 -4.67
CA GLY A 105 6.93 21.05 -5.70
C GLY A 105 6.91 20.51 -7.14
N GLU A 106 6.66 19.23 -7.34
CA GLU A 106 6.54 18.59 -8.66
C GLU A 106 5.09 18.27 -9.02
N TRP A 107 4.78 18.31 -10.32
CA TRP A 107 3.46 17.97 -10.84
C TRP A 107 3.34 16.48 -11.15
N TYR A 108 2.26 15.86 -10.69
CA TYR A 108 1.93 14.45 -10.90
C TYR A 108 0.54 14.33 -11.51
N ASP A 109 0.42 13.47 -12.50
CA ASP A 109 -0.86 13.13 -13.10
C ASP A 109 -1.66 12.27 -12.11
N VAL A 110 -2.94 12.63 -11.92
CA VAL A 110 -3.85 11.88 -11.05
C VAL A 110 -4.43 10.73 -11.84
N PRO A 111 -4.19 9.48 -11.43
CA PRO A 111 -4.84 8.34 -12.05
C PRO A 111 -6.36 8.48 -11.99
N PRO A 112 -7.10 8.19 -13.06
CA PRO A 112 -8.57 8.33 -13.07
C PRO A 112 -9.26 7.51 -11.97
N GLU A 113 -8.69 6.38 -11.59
CA GLU A 113 -9.16 5.52 -10.51
C GLU A 113 -8.95 6.12 -9.12
N ALA A 114 -7.97 7.01 -8.94
CA ALA A 114 -7.69 7.66 -7.66
C ALA A 114 -8.66 8.81 -7.33
N LEU A 115 -9.54 9.18 -8.26
CA LEU A 115 -10.52 10.23 -8.02
C LEU A 115 -11.57 9.79 -6.99
N VAL A 116 -11.88 10.70 -6.07
CA VAL A 116 -12.99 10.57 -5.12
C VAL A 116 -14.21 11.26 -5.73
N ASP A 117 -15.30 10.52 -5.90
CA ASP A 117 -16.56 11.03 -6.48
C ASP A 117 -17.50 11.68 -5.44
N GLU A 118 -17.09 11.69 -4.17
CA GLU A 118 -17.87 12.30 -3.08
C GLU A 118 -17.78 13.85 -3.12
N PRO A 119 -18.87 14.54 -2.75
CA PRO A 119 -18.85 16.00 -2.62
C PRO A 119 -17.80 16.47 -1.61
N ASN A 120 -16.93 17.36 -2.02
CA ASN A 120 -15.88 17.89 -1.16
C ASN A 120 -16.45 18.74 0.00
N LYS A 121 -16.29 18.29 1.25
CA LYS A 121 -16.70 19.00 2.47
C LYS A 121 -15.56 19.81 3.11
N LEU A 122 -14.32 19.70 2.60
CA LEU A 122 -13.16 20.39 3.15
C LEU A 122 -13.03 21.83 2.66
N GLY A 123 -13.58 22.15 1.46
CA GLY A 123 -13.45 23.45 0.85
C GLY A 123 -12.11 23.69 0.14
N TYR A 124 -11.22 22.70 0.09
CA TYR A 124 -9.94 22.73 -0.61
C TYR A 124 -9.61 21.35 -1.18
N ALA A 125 -8.79 21.31 -2.24
CA ALA A 125 -8.36 20.05 -2.81
C ALA A 125 -7.45 19.28 -1.85
N THR A 126 -7.62 17.96 -1.81
CA THR A 126 -6.85 17.10 -0.91
C THR A 126 -6.33 15.88 -1.68
N VAL A 127 -5.06 15.56 -1.49
CA VAL A 127 -4.43 14.37 -2.05
C VAL A 127 -3.92 13.46 -0.94
N TRP A 128 -4.17 12.16 -1.09
CA TRP A 128 -3.56 11.10 -0.28
C TRP A 128 -2.56 10.38 -1.15
N TYR A 129 -1.31 10.30 -0.69
CA TYR A 129 -0.23 9.67 -1.43
C TYR A 129 0.75 8.99 -0.49
N TRP A 130 1.49 8.02 -1.03
CA TRP A 130 2.67 7.46 -0.40
C TRP A 130 3.85 7.55 -1.36
N TRP A 131 5.01 7.24 -0.88
CA TRP A 131 6.22 7.24 -1.70
C TRP A 131 7.08 6.01 -1.39
N ASP A 132 7.83 5.58 -2.37
CA ASP A 132 8.87 4.58 -2.26
C ASP A 132 10.18 5.04 -2.93
N TRP A 133 11.21 4.25 -2.76
CA TRP A 133 12.47 4.46 -3.42
C TRP A 133 12.63 3.43 -4.54
N SER A 134 12.79 3.89 -5.78
CA SER A 134 13.13 3.03 -6.89
C SER A 134 14.59 2.54 -6.77
N ILE A 135 14.94 1.50 -7.53
CA ILE A 135 16.26 0.85 -7.49
C ILE A 135 17.40 1.83 -7.80
N ASP A 136 17.13 2.85 -8.60
CA ASP A 136 18.06 3.94 -8.94
C ASP A 136 18.18 5.02 -7.86
N GLY A 137 17.52 4.83 -6.71
CA GLY A 137 17.52 5.78 -5.59
C GLY A 137 16.64 7.01 -5.79
N LYS A 138 15.73 6.98 -6.77
CA LYS A 138 14.78 8.05 -6.99
C LYS A 138 13.53 7.85 -6.13
N LYS A 139 13.09 8.91 -5.44
CA LYS A 139 11.80 8.95 -4.73
C LYS A 139 10.66 9.00 -5.74
N THR A 140 9.71 8.08 -5.64
CA THR A 140 8.53 8.02 -6.49
C THR A 140 7.27 8.16 -5.64
N HIS A 141 6.38 9.09 -6.02
CA HIS A 141 5.11 9.29 -5.35
C HIS A 141 3.99 8.52 -6.06
N HIS A 142 3.12 7.92 -5.26
CA HIS A 142 1.95 7.17 -5.72
C HIS A 142 0.70 7.80 -5.12
N ILE A 143 -0.19 8.27 -5.98
CA ILE A 143 -1.44 8.88 -5.55
C ILE A 143 -2.44 7.77 -5.22
N ARG A 144 -2.92 7.77 -3.97
CA ARG A 144 -3.94 6.87 -3.46
C ARG A 144 -5.33 7.37 -3.79
N CYS A 145 -5.59 8.62 -3.40
CA CYS A 145 -6.86 9.31 -3.63
C CYS A 145 -6.60 10.78 -3.92
N PHE A 146 -7.48 11.35 -4.71
CA PHE A 146 -7.55 12.78 -4.94
C PHE A 146 -9.00 13.26 -4.86
N LEU A 147 -9.24 14.21 -3.97
CA LEU A 147 -10.51 14.92 -3.82
C LEU A 147 -10.34 16.33 -4.38
N PRO A 148 -10.93 16.64 -5.55
CA PRO A 148 -10.83 17.98 -6.14
C PRO A 148 -11.40 19.06 -5.24
N GLY A 149 -10.88 20.29 -5.35
CA GLY A 149 -11.44 21.44 -4.69
C GLY A 149 -12.82 21.82 -5.21
N PRO A 150 -13.54 22.74 -4.51
CA PRO A 150 -14.83 23.23 -4.99
C PRO A 150 -14.65 23.96 -6.33
N GLY A 151 -15.43 23.55 -7.34
CA GLY A 151 -15.40 24.12 -8.68
C GLY A 151 -14.47 23.42 -9.67
N GLY A 152 -13.93 22.23 -9.31
CA GLY A 152 -13.18 21.34 -10.20
C GLY A 152 -14.12 20.41 -10.99
#